data_140f4e1429ad327d8a0252e045f3fb96
#
_entry.id   140f4e1429ad327d8a0252e045f3fb96
#
_cell.length_a   1.000
_cell.length_b   1.000
_cell.length_c   1.000
_cell.angle_alpha   90.00
_cell.angle_beta   90.00
_cell.angle_gamma   90.00
#
_symmetry.space_group_name_H-M   'P 1'
#
loop_
_entity.id
_entity.type
_entity.pdbx_description
1 polymer ?
#
loop_
_entity_poly.entity_id
_entity_poly.type
_entity_poly.pdbx_seq_one_letter_code
_entity_poly.pdbx_strand_id
1 'polypeptide(L)'
;MHNLSGLSVVIPTYNEHHGTLFDLETRLKMHGAEVIIVDDGSAKPYKKAICHHENKGYGSTLKTGINNASNNVILTMDGDGQHRVEDADNMWKVWQMLGDDVDMLIGARRLKREKATRMWGRKILNFIASIFTGVYMTDLNSGMRIFKKKIAQGYFPILCDTFSFTTSITMSYMCDDYRVEWFPIKVAERPHGKSHVRVIKHGFITLYYILRIGLALRTRRIRAWLRRHRV
;
A
#
# COMPACT_ATOMS: atom_id res chain seq x y z
N MET A 1 6.47 25.70 -2.05
CA MET A 1 6.68 25.09 -0.72
C MET A 1 6.08 23.68 -0.76
N HIS A 2 6.80 22.71 -0.21
CA HIS A 2 6.30 21.34 -0.03
C HIS A 2 5.37 21.36 1.19
N ASN A 3 4.12 20.97 1.03
CA ASN A 3 3.14 20.98 2.11
C ASN A 3 2.30 19.70 2.07
N LEU A 4 2.52 18.83 3.05
CA LEU A 4 1.78 17.58 3.27
C LEU A 4 0.69 17.73 4.35
N SER A 5 0.25 18.94 4.67
CA SER A 5 -0.83 19.17 5.62
C SER A 5 -2.11 18.45 5.19
N GLY A 6 -2.79 17.83 6.14
CA GLY A 6 -3.99 17.02 5.88
C GLY A 6 -3.71 15.57 5.44
N LEU A 7 -2.43 15.16 5.39
CA LEU A 7 -1.99 13.80 5.05
C LEU A 7 -1.42 13.10 6.28
N SER A 8 -1.86 11.87 6.55
CA SER A 8 -1.22 10.98 7.52
C SER A 8 -0.34 9.97 6.79
N VAL A 9 0.95 9.98 7.11
CA VAL A 9 1.93 9.04 6.54
C VAL A 9 2.13 7.88 7.50
N VAL A 10 1.75 6.67 7.07
CA VAL A 10 1.89 5.42 7.83
C VAL A 10 3.12 4.67 7.35
N ILE A 11 4.06 4.45 8.27
CA ILE A 11 5.34 3.79 8.00
C ILE A 11 5.41 2.48 8.81
N PRO A 12 5.21 1.31 8.17
CA PRO A 12 5.44 0.02 8.81
C PRO A 12 6.95 -0.24 8.92
N THR A 13 7.38 -0.75 10.07
CA THR A 13 8.80 -1.10 10.31
C THR A 13 8.94 -2.44 11.01
N TYR A 14 10.00 -3.17 10.68
CA TYR A 14 10.41 -4.40 11.34
C TYR A 14 11.92 -4.60 11.20
N ASN A 15 12.66 -4.44 12.30
CA ASN A 15 14.11 -4.49 12.35
C ASN A 15 14.80 -3.54 11.34
N GLU A 16 14.20 -2.38 11.08
CA GLU A 16 14.77 -1.37 10.19
C GLU A 16 15.76 -0.46 10.94
N HIS A 17 16.61 0.22 10.18
CA HIS A 17 17.65 1.09 10.75
C HIS A 17 17.05 2.37 11.33
N HIS A 18 17.29 2.63 12.62
CA HIS A 18 16.69 3.76 13.34
C HIS A 18 17.06 5.13 12.76
N GLY A 19 18.28 5.30 12.24
CA GLY A 19 18.72 6.53 11.60
C GLY A 19 17.90 6.84 10.33
N THR A 20 17.59 5.83 9.54
CA THR A 20 16.74 5.96 8.35
C THR A 20 15.30 6.37 8.73
N LEU A 21 14.75 5.74 9.77
CA LEU A 21 13.41 6.09 10.27
C LEU A 21 13.36 7.52 10.84
N PHE A 22 14.40 7.93 11.56
CA PHE A 22 14.52 9.28 12.12
C PHE A 22 14.61 10.36 11.02
N ASP A 23 15.43 10.14 10.00
CA ASP A 23 15.53 11.07 8.86
C ASP A 23 14.20 11.19 8.13
N LEU A 24 13.56 10.06 7.84
CA LEU A 24 12.28 10.00 7.14
C LEU A 24 11.17 10.69 7.95
N GLU A 25 11.05 10.39 9.26
CA GLU A 25 10.11 11.04 10.18
C GLU A 25 10.31 12.56 10.20
N THR A 26 11.57 12.99 10.37
CA THR A 26 11.93 14.41 10.48
C THR A 26 11.55 15.16 9.21
N ARG A 27 11.95 14.67 8.05
CA ARG A 27 11.66 15.30 6.75
C ARG A 27 10.17 15.37 6.47
N LEU A 28 9.42 14.31 6.69
CA LEU A 28 7.97 14.30 6.49
C LEU A 28 7.26 15.30 7.42
N LYS A 29 7.66 15.38 8.70
CA LYS A 29 7.12 16.35 9.65
C LYS A 29 7.46 17.79 9.28
N MET A 30 8.66 18.04 8.78
CA MET A 30 9.04 19.38 8.27
C MET A 30 8.18 19.82 7.08
N HIS A 31 7.63 18.87 6.31
CA HIS A 31 6.67 19.14 5.24
C HIS A 31 5.20 19.17 5.72
N GLY A 32 4.96 19.10 7.04
CA GLY A 32 3.63 19.24 7.65
C GLY A 32 2.78 17.98 7.72
N ALA A 33 3.34 16.80 7.42
CA ALA A 33 2.62 15.54 7.53
C ALA A 33 2.44 15.09 8.99
N GLU A 34 1.31 14.46 9.29
CA GLU A 34 1.21 13.56 10.45
C GLU A 34 1.97 12.27 10.13
N VAL A 35 2.94 11.87 10.96
CA VAL A 35 3.75 10.67 10.73
C VAL A 35 3.46 9.63 11.81
N ILE A 36 3.05 8.43 11.39
CA ILE A 36 2.70 7.31 12.25
C ILE A 36 3.61 6.13 11.89
N ILE A 37 4.56 5.84 12.77
CA ILE A 37 5.44 4.68 12.63
C ILE A 37 4.86 3.55 13.47
N VAL A 38 4.73 2.37 12.87
CA VAL A 38 4.27 1.16 13.57
C VAL A 38 5.34 0.08 13.45
N ASP A 39 5.80 -0.39 14.60
CA ASP A 39 6.82 -1.42 14.72
C ASP A 39 6.18 -2.79 14.94
N ASP A 40 6.50 -3.72 14.08
CA ASP A 40 5.90 -5.07 14.05
C ASP A 40 6.68 -6.08 14.90
N GLY A 41 7.02 -5.71 16.13
CA GLY A 41 7.71 -6.58 17.09
C GLY A 41 9.20 -6.73 16.79
N SER A 42 9.90 -5.64 16.48
CA SER A 42 11.35 -5.63 16.31
C SER A 42 12.08 -5.97 17.59
N ALA A 43 13.26 -6.62 17.48
CA ALA A 43 14.14 -6.89 18.61
C ALA A 43 14.58 -5.60 19.36
N LYS A 44 14.71 -4.49 18.61
CA LYS A 44 14.94 -3.15 19.13
C LYS A 44 13.95 -2.21 18.47
N PRO A 45 12.78 -1.94 19.07
CA PRO A 45 11.75 -1.12 18.47
C PRO A 45 12.18 0.35 18.40
N TYR A 46 11.68 1.06 17.41
CA TYR A 46 11.88 2.51 17.29
C TYR A 46 11.08 3.24 18.39
N LYS A 47 11.77 4.08 19.20
CA LYS A 47 11.22 4.67 20.43
C LYS A 47 9.88 5.41 20.28
N LYS A 48 9.59 5.95 19.11
CA LYS A 48 8.38 6.73 18.83
C LYS A 48 7.30 5.94 18.08
N ALA A 49 7.55 4.63 17.84
CA ALA A 49 6.60 3.79 17.13
C ALA A 49 5.49 3.25 18.03
N ILE A 50 4.34 3.01 17.44
CA ILE A 50 3.33 2.12 18.02
C ILE A 50 3.83 0.70 17.84
N CYS A 51 4.03 -0.05 18.94
CA CYS A 51 4.67 -1.35 18.88
C CYS A 51 3.67 -2.50 19.00
N HIS A 52 3.78 -3.49 18.13
CA HIS A 52 3.19 -4.80 18.36
C HIS A 52 4.08 -5.62 19.31
N HIS A 53 3.48 -6.45 20.14
CA HIS A 53 4.21 -7.36 21.04
C HIS A 53 4.97 -8.45 20.27
N GLU A 54 4.47 -8.83 19.10
CA GLU A 54 5.02 -9.86 18.21
C GLU A 54 4.82 -9.47 16.74
N ASN A 55 5.51 -10.13 15.84
CA ASN A 55 5.36 -9.91 14.40
C ASN A 55 4.00 -10.42 13.90
N LYS A 56 3.10 -9.50 13.56
CA LYS A 56 1.75 -9.75 13.02
C LYS A 56 1.70 -9.65 11.50
N GLY A 57 2.75 -9.13 10.89
CA GLY A 57 2.90 -8.96 9.45
C GLY A 57 2.64 -7.54 8.96
N TYR A 58 3.21 -7.25 7.81
CA TYR A 58 3.20 -5.94 7.15
C TYR A 58 1.79 -5.33 7.03
N GLY A 59 0.79 -6.13 6.61
CA GLY A 59 -0.58 -5.67 6.46
C GLY A 59 -1.23 -5.33 7.79
N SER A 60 -1.00 -6.13 8.85
CA SER A 60 -1.47 -5.81 10.21
C SER A 60 -0.87 -4.51 10.71
N THR A 61 0.41 -4.28 10.45
CA THR A 61 1.14 -3.07 10.81
C THR A 61 0.52 -1.84 10.14
N LEU A 62 0.22 -1.94 8.84
CA LEU A 62 -0.48 -0.89 8.11
C LEU A 62 -1.89 -0.63 8.66
N LYS A 63 -2.67 -1.68 8.94
CA LYS A 63 -4.02 -1.53 9.54
C LYS A 63 -3.96 -0.80 10.88
N THR A 64 -2.99 -1.13 11.73
CA THR A 64 -2.76 -0.43 13.00
C THR A 64 -2.46 1.05 12.78
N GLY A 65 -1.55 1.39 11.86
CA GLY A 65 -1.20 2.78 11.55
C GLY A 65 -2.38 3.56 10.96
N ILE A 66 -3.12 2.97 10.02
CA ILE A 66 -4.30 3.59 9.40
C ILE A 66 -5.38 3.89 10.47
N ASN A 67 -5.60 2.98 11.42
CA ASN A 67 -6.57 3.22 12.50
C ASN A 67 -6.16 4.37 13.42
N ASN A 68 -4.87 4.54 13.67
CA ASN A 68 -4.33 5.61 14.54
C ASN A 68 -4.13 6.96 13.81
N ALA A 69 -4.35 7.02 12.51
CA ALA A 69 -4.24 8.25 11.73
C ALA A 69 -5.37 9.23 12.06
N SER A 70 -5.06 10.52 12.17
CA SER A 70 -6.05 11.59 12.43
C SER A 70 -6.70 12.10 11.15
N ASN A 71 -5.96 12.10 10.02
CA ASN A 71 -6.47 12.61 8.76
C ASN A 71 -7.29 11.57 7.98
N ASN A 72 -8.16 12.07 7.10
CA ASN A 72 -9.00 11.24 6.22
C ASN A 72 -8.24 10.67 5.00
N VAL A 73 -7.09 11.22 4.68
CA VAL A 73 -6.23 10.76 3.58
C VAL A 73 -4.95 10.18 4.15
N ILE A 74 -4.63 8.98 3.72
CA ILE A 74 -3.48 8.20 4.17
C ILE A 74 -2.48 8.07 3.03
N LEU A 75 -1.20 8.28 3.33
CA LEU A 75 -0.08 7.80 2.52
C LEU A 75 0.58 6.63 3.25
N THR A 76 0.73 5.48 2.63
CA THR A 76 1.64 4.43 3.11
C THR A 76 3.02 4.59 2.48
N MET A 77 4.08 4.32 3.24
CA MET A 77 5.47 4.47 2.79
C MET A 77 6.36 3.49 3.55
N ASP A 78 7.20 2.72 2.85
CA ASP A 78 8.09 1.76 3.52
C ASP A 78 9.21 2.47 4.32
N GLY A 79 9.57 1.90 5.47
CA GLY A 79 10.58 2.47 6.39
C GLY A 79 12.04 2.18 6.03
N ASP A 80 12.29 1.55 4.89
CA ASP A 80 13.61 1.07 4.46
C ASP A 80 14.46 2.11 3.70
N GLY A 81 13.95 3.33 3.54
CA GLY A 81 14.62 4.44 2.86
C GLY A 81 14.62 4.35 1.32
N GLN A 82 13.91 3.40 0.73
CA GLN A 82 13.80 3.31 -0.74
C GLN A 82 12.84 4.34 -1.35
N HIS A 83 11.80 4.72 -0.60
CA HIS A 83 10.84 5.74 -1.02
C HIS A 83 11.35 7.14 -0.68
N ARG A 84 11.19 8.07 -1.58
CA ARG A 84 11.66 9.44 -1.44
C ARG A 84 10.53 10.36 -0.96
N VAL A 85 10.87 11.29 -0.06
CA VAL A 85 9.91 12.30 0.44
C VAL A 85 9.43 13.22 -0.69
N GLU A 86 10.30 13.52 -1.67
CA GLU A 86 9.92 14.30 -2.85
C GLU A 86 8.84 13.61 -3.70
N ASP A 87 8.84 12.27 -3.76
CA ASP A 87 7.78 11.54 -4.44
C ASP A 87 6.46 11.60 -3.66
N ALA A 88 6.51 11.63 -2.31
CA ALA A 88 5.33 11.88 -1.47
C ALA A 88 4.71 13.26 -1.74
N ASP A 89 5.54 14.31 -1.81
CA ASP A 89 5.09 15.66 -2.15
C ASP A 89 4.43 15.73 -3.53
N ASN A 90 5.06 15.10 -4.54
CA ASN A 90 4.54 15.10 -5.90
C ASN A 90 3.22 14.31 -6.00
N MET A 91 3.14 13.15 -5.35
CA MET A 91 1.90 12.37 -5.29
C MET A 91 0.79 13.13 -4.56
N TRP A 92 1.11 13.86 -3.47
CA TRP A 92 0.13 14.66 -2.74
C TRP A 92 -0.43 15.81 -3.61
N LYS A 93 0.42 16.49 -4.36
CA LYS A 93 -0.02 17.53 -5.31
C LYS A 93 -0.97 16.95 -6.36
N VAL A 94 -0.61 15.80 -6.95
CA VAL A 94 -1.47 15.12 -7.94
C VAL A 94 -2.78 14.68 -7.31
N TRP A 95 -2.76 14.14 -6.09
CA TRP A 95 -3.96 13.80 -5.34
C TRP A 95 -4.90 15.00 -5.15
N GLN A 96 -4.35 16.15 -4.73
CA GLN A 96 -5.13 17.39 -4.56
C GLN A 96 -5.70 17.92 -5.88
N MET A 97 -4.95 17.79 -6.99
CA MET A 97 -5.41 18.20 -8.32
C MET A 97 -6.54 17.30 -8.84
N LEU A 98 -6.49 16.00 -8.57
CA LEU A 98 -7.52 15.04 -8.97
C LEU A 98 -8.77 15.14 -8.07
N GLY A 99 -8.63 15.60 -6.84
CA GLY A 99 -9.74 15.82 -5.90
C GLY A 99 -10.55 14.55 -5.66
N ASP A 100 -11.88 14.67 -5.80
CA ASP A 100 -12.81 13.54 -5.60
C ASP A 100 -12.84 12.54 -6.76
N ASP A 101 -12.15 12.84 -7.86
CA ASP A 101 -12.06 11.96 -9.02
C ASP A 101 -11.10 10.77 -8.80
N VAL A 102 -10.43 10.66 -7.66
CA VAL A 102 -9.54 9.54 -7.33
C VAL A 102 -9.81 9.02 -5.92
N ASP A 103 -9.78 7.70 -5.76
CA ASP A 103 -9.94 7.04 -4.46
C ASP A 103 -8.64 6.41 -3.97
N MET A 104 -7.72 6.09 -4.90
CA MET A 104 -6.38 5.61 -4.60
C MET A 104 -5.39 6.05 -5.68
N LEU A 105 -4.23 6.56 -5.25
CA LEU A 105 -3.08 6.89 -6.10
C LEU A 105 -1.89 5.99 -5.71
N ILE A 106 -1.40 5.18 -6.65
CA ILE A 106 -0.31 4.22 -6.42
C ILE A 106 0.98 4.76 -7.02
N GLY A 107 2.05 4.82 -6.23
CA GLY A 107 3.39 5.13 -6.70
C GLY A 107 3.97 3.98 -7.53
N ALA A 108 3.90 4.06 -8.86
CA ALA A 108 4.40 3.04 -9.76
C ALA A 108 5.93 3.13 -9.89
N ARG A 109 6.62 2.06 -9.51
CA ARG A 109 8.09 2.01 -9.53
C ARG A 109 8.60 1.76 -10.96
N ARG A 110 9.53 2.60 -11.41
CA ARG A 110 10.31 2.32 -12.62
C ARG A 110 11.46 1.35 -12.27
N LEU A 111 11.20 0.05 -12.40
CA LEU A 111 12.19 -0.99 -12.10
C LEU A 111 13.26 -1.04 -13.23
N LYS A 112 14.48 -0.61 -12.94
CA LYS A 112 15.58 -0.57 -13.94
C LYS A 112 16.17 -1.94 -14.26
N ARG A 113 16.23 -2.89 -13.30
CA ARG A 113 16.71 -4.28 -13.50
C ARG A 113 16.03 -5.21 -12.50
N GLU A 114 15.32 -6.19 -12.98
CA GLU A 114 14.68 -7.24 -12.19
C GLU A 114 15.11 -8.61 -12.73
N LYS A 115 15.30 -9.61 -11.83
CA LYS A 115 15.56 -10.98 -12.26
C LYS A 115 14.38 -11.48 -13.11
N ALA A 116 14.66 -12.16 -14.24
CA ALA A 116 13.63 -12.62 -15.18
C ALA A 116 12.50 -13.43 -14.50
N THR A 117 12.83 -14.32 -13.56
CA THR A 117 11.86 -15.12 -12.82
C THR A 117 10.87 -14.26 -12.02
N ARG A 118 11.34 -13.17 -11.37
CA ARG A 118 10.51 -12.24 -10.61
C ARG A 118 9.62 -11.42 -11.55
N MET A 119 10.15 -11.01 -12.69
CA MET A 119 9.41 -10.29 -13.73
C MET A 119 8.27 -11.13 -14.30
N TRP A 120 8.52 -12.39 -14.65
CA TRP A 120 7.48 -13.28 -15.17
C TRP A 120 6.40 -13.58 -14.13
N GLY A 121 6.78 -13.88 -12.88
CA GLY A 121 5.82 -14.09 -11.80
C GLY A 121 4.90 -12.88 -11.59
N ARG A 122 5.45 -11.66 -11.61
CA ARG A 122 4.67 -10.42 -11.51
C ARG A 122 3.73 -10.22 -12.71
N LYS A 123 4.19 -10.48 -13.95
CA LYS A 123 3.34 -10.40 -15.15
C LYS A 123 2.14 -11.33 -15.07
N ILE A 124 2.35 -12.58 -14.63
CA ILE A 124 1.28 -13.57 -14.46
C ILE A 124 0.25 -13.09 -13.41
N LEU A 125 0.71 -12.63 -12.25
CA LEU A 125 -0.17 -12.13 -11.20
C LEU A 125 -0.95 -10.89 -11.66
N ASN A 126 -0.30 -9.95 -12.33
CA ASN A 126 -0.96 -8.78 -12.91
C ASN A 126 -2.00 -9.17 -13.96
N PHE A 127 -1.70 -10.13 -14.84
CA PHE A 127 -2.65 -10.62 -15.83
C PHE A 127 -3.89 -11.24 -15.18
N ILE A 128 -3.71 -12.12 -14.19
CA ILE A 128 -4.83 -12.73 -13.47
C ILE A 128 -5.67 -11.66 -12.75
N ALA A 129 -5.03 -10.69 -12.10
CA ALA A 129 -5.71 -9.57 -11.46
C ALA A 129 -6.52 -8.74 -12.47
N SER A 130 -5.98 -8.52 -13.67
CA SER A 130 -6.64 -7.79 -14.76
C SER A 130 -7.93 -8.46 -15.25
N ILE A 131 -8.01 -9.80 -15.19
CA ILE A 131 -9.25 -10.54 -15.55
C ILE A 131 -10.40 -10.16 -14.61
N PHE A 132 -10.12 -9.95 -13.32
CA PHE A 132 -11.14 -9.59 -12.34
C PHE A 132 -11.50 -8.11 -12.37
N THR A 133 -10.56 -7.23 -12.68
CA THR A 133 -10.73 -5.79 -12.60
C THR A 133 -11.05 -5.14 -13.95
N GLY A 134 -10.77 -5.83 -15.07
CA GLY A 134 -10.93 -5.28 -16.41
C GLY A 134 -9.85 -4.26 -16.82
N VAL A 135 -8.87 -4.00 -15.95
CA VAL A 135 -7.80 -3.00 -16.19
C VAL A 135 -6.43 -3.64 -16.04
N TYR A 136 -5.52 -3.37 -16.98
CA TYR A 136 -4.13 -3.84 -16.86
C TYR A 136 -3.38 -3.05 -15.78
N MET A 137 -2.81 -3.77 -14.82
CA MET A 137 -2.11 -3.18 -13.67
C MET A 137 -0.61 -3.16 -13.88
N THR A 138 0.03 -2.03 -13.61
CA THR A 138 1.48 -1.87 -13.82
C THR A 138 2.31 -2.29 -12.60
N ASP A 139 1.91 -1.90 -11.38
CA ASP A 139 2.61 -2.25 -10.13
C ASP A 139 1.63 -2.45 -8.96
N LEU A 140 1.23 -3.72 -8.75
CA LEU A 140 0.34 -4.12 -7.65
C LEU A 140 1.02 -4.09 -6.27
N ASN A 141 2.35 -4.16 -6.23
CA ASN A 141 3.12 -4.42 -5.02
C ASN A 141 3.87 -3.20 -4.50
N SER A 142 3.59 -2.00 -5.01
CA SER A 142 4.19 -0.80 -4.46
C SER A 142 3.70 -0.55 -3.03
N GLY A 143 4.61 -0.24 -2.10
CA GLY A 143 4.27 0.16 -0.73
C GLY A 143 3.80 1.62 -0.64
N MET A 144 4.09 2.45 -1.65
CA MET A 144 3.77 3.87 -1.63
C MET A 144 2.41 4.16 -2.25
N ARG A 145 1.43 4.59 -1.45
CA ARG A 145 0.04 4.77 -1.88
C ARG A 145 -0.66 5.86 -1.10
N ILE A 146 -1.44 6.68 -1.80
CA ILE A 146 -2.38 7.62 -1.18
C ILE A 146 -3.79 7.07 -1.38
N PHE A 147 -4.64 7.10 -0.33
CA PHE A 147 -6.03 6.66 -0.40
C PHE A 147 -6.90 7.24 0.72
N LYS A 148 -8.21 7.18 0.53
CA LYS A 148 -9.21 7.61 1.52
C LYS A 148 -9.31 6.59 2.66
N LYS A 149 -9.06 7.01 3.92
CA LYS A 149 -9.02 6.17 5.15
C LYS A 149 -10.27 5.31 5.30
N LYS A 150 -11.46 5.92 5.24
CA LYS A 150 -12.74 5.24 5.47
C LYS A 150 -12.99 4.09 4.49
N ILE A 151 -12.61 4.27 3.22
CA ILE A 151 -12.75 3.23 2.20
C ILE A 151 -11.85 2.04 2.53
N ALA A 152 -10.57 2.31 2.85
CA ALA A 152 -9.62 1.27 3.23
C ALA A 152 -10.07 0.46 4.46
N GLN A 153 -10.57 1.15 5.50
CA GLN A 153 -11.08 0.52 6.72
C GLN A 153 -12.27 -0.41 6.45
N GLY A 154 -13.14 -0.07 5.50
CA GLY A 154 -14.26 -0.93 5.09
C GLY A 154 -13.83 -2.30 4.56
N TYR A 155 -12.60 -2.41 4.04
CA TYR A 155 -12.05 -3.66 3.52
C TYR A 155 -11.17 -4.44 4.51
N PHE A 156 -10.84 -3.91 5.68
CA PHE A 156 -9.93 -4.54 6.65
C PHE A 156 -10.22 -6.03 6.93
N PRO A 157 -11.49 -6.47 7.07
CA PRO A 157 -11.79 -7.88 7.33
C PRO A 157 -11.36 -8.85 6.23
N ILE A 158 -11.18 -8.37 5.00
CA ILE A 158 -10.82 -9.21 3.86
C ILE A 158 -9.39 -8.99 3.37
N LEU A 159 -8.71 -7.92 3.83
CA LEU A 159 -7.34 -7.60 3.42
C LEU A 159 -6.32 -8.52 4.11
N CYS A 160 -5.27 -8.82 3.37
CA CYS A 160 -4.13 -9.61 3.83
C CYS A 160 -3.39 -8.94 5.00
N ASP A 161 -2.97 -9.70 6.00
CA ASP A 161 -2.16 -9.21 7.12
C ASP A 161 -0.65 -9.20 6.83
N THR A 162 -0.22 -9.78 5.71
CA THR A 162 1.19 -9.86 5.30
C THR A 162 1.50 -8.94 4.09
N PHE A 163 2.60 -9.20 3.38
CA PHE A 163 3.05 -8.39 2.22
C PHE A 163 2.03 -8.28 1.08
N SER A 164 1.11 -9.24 0.94
CA SER A 164 0.04 -9.16 -0.07
C SER A 164 -1.07 -8.17 0.28
N PHE A 165 -0.95 -7.41 1.40
CA PHE A 165 -1.84 -6.31 1.72
C PHE A 165 -1.98 -5.32 0.54
N THR A 166 -0.84 -4.94 -0.06
CA THR A 166 -0.80 -4.02 -1.20
C THR A 166 -1.62 -4.50 -2.39
N THR A 167 -1.52 -5.78 -2.72
CA THR A 167 -2.35 -6.38 -3.77
C THR A 167 -3.81 -6.47 -3.36
N SER A 168 -4.08 -6.91 -2.12
CA SER A 168 -5.45 -7.13 -1.65
C SER A 168 -6.25 -5.82 -1.59
N ILE A 169 -5.67 -4.72 -1.13
CA ILE A 169 -6.34 -3.42 -1.10
C ILE A 169 -6.59 -2.88 -2.52
N THR A 170 -5.61 -3.00 -3.44
CA THR A 170 -5.81 -2.59 -4.84
C THR A 170 -6.95 -3.36 -5.49
N MET A 171 -6.95 -4.70 -5.35
CA MET A 171 -8.01 -5.55 -5.86
C MET A 171 -9.38 -5.16 -5.29
N SER A 172 -9.46 -4.85 -3.98
CA SER A 172 -10.70 -4.45 -3.35
C SER A 172 -11.26 -3.16 -3.94
N TYR A 173 -10.41 -2.15 -4.11
CA TYR A 173 -10.83 -0.88 -4.73
C TYR A 173 -11.30 -1.08 -6.17
N MET A 174 -10.51 -1.75 -7.00
CA MET A 174 -10.82 -1.90 -8.41
C MET A 174 -12.02 -2.83 -8.68
N CYS A 175 -12.20 -3.88 -7.88
CA CYS A 175 -13.37 -4.77 -8.01
C CYS A 175 -14.69 -4.10 -7.59
N ASP A 176 -14.66 -3.06 -6.76
CA ASP A 176 -15.82 -2.25 -6.36
C ASP A 176 -15.90 -0.91 -7.12
N ASP A 177 -15.20 -0.79 -8.28
CA ASP A 177 -15.20 0.35 -9.21
C ASP A 177 -14.71 1.67 -8.61
N TYR A 178 -13.91 1.63 -7.54
CA TYR A 178 -13.19 2.82 -7.08
C TYR A 178 -12.11 3.21 -8.09
N ARG A 179 -11.91 4.51 -8.25
CA ARG A 179 -10.93 5.04 -9.19
C ARG A 179 -9.52 4.95 -8.64
N VAL A 180 -8.69 4.14 -9.30
CA VAL A 180 -7.28 3.89 -8.95
C VAL A 180 -6.40 4.42 -10.07
N GLU A 181 -5.46 5.30 -9.72
CA GLU A 181 -4.51 5.90 -10.65
C GLU A 181 -3.06 5.55 -10.27
N TRP A 182 -2.15 5.62 -11.23
CA TRP A 182 -0.74 5.31 -11.03
C TRP A 182 0.13 6.54 -11.33
N PHE A 183 1.02 6.86 -10.39
CA PHE A 183 1.99 7.94 -10.51
C PHE A 183 3.41 7.38 -10.55
N PRO A 184 4.26 7.73 -11.54
CA PRO A 184 5.62 7.21 -11.61
C PRO A 184 6.50 7.76 -10.49
N ILE A 185 7.09 6.86 -9.69
CA ILE A 185 8.01 7.21 -8.60
C ILE A 185 9.43 6.71 -8.89
N LYS A 186 10.41 7.36 -8.26
CA LYS A 186 11.81 6.92 -8.26
C LYS A 186 12.08 6.11 -6.99
N VAL A 187 12.69 4.94 -7.16
CA VAL A 187 13.10 4.09 -6.04
C VAL A 187 14.61 4.22 -5.86
N ALA A 188 15.02 4.59 -4.66
CA ALA A 188 16.43 4.61 -4.27
C ALA A 188 16.93 3.17 -3.98
N GLU A 189 18.22 2.99 -3.99
CA GLU A 189 18.82 1.77 -3.44
C GLU A 189 18.60 1.74 -1.92
N ARG A 190 18.32 0.56 -1.37
CA ARG A 190 18.18 0.40 0.06
C ARG A 190 19.51 0.68 0.75
N PRO A 191 19.60 1.69 1.65
CA PRO A 191 20.86 2.05 2.29
C PRO A 191 21.33 0.99 3.28
N HIS A 192 20.40 0.27 3.93
CA HIS A 192 20.70 -0.71 4.97
C HIS A 192 19.76 -1.93 4.89
N GLY A 193 20.22 -3.10 5.41
CA GLY A 193 19.41 -4.30 5.55
C GLY A 193 19.24 -5.13 4.27
N LYS A 194 18.50 -6.25 4.39
CA LYS A 194 18.19 -7.16 3.29
C LYS A 194 16.67 -7.33 3.17
N SER A 195 16.19 -7.58 1.96
CA SER A 195 14.76 -7.86 1.73
C SER A 195 14.35 -9.18 2.39
N HIS A 196 13.35 -9.16 3.25
CA HIS A 196 12.78 -10.35 3.91
C HIS A 196 11.73 -11.07 3.04
N VAL A 197 11.45 -10.59 1.83
CA VAL A 197 10.41 -11.15 0.95
C VAL A 197 10.84 -12.48 0.34
N ARG A 198 10.20 -13.57 0.74
CA ARG A 198 10.34 -14.91 0.12
C ARG A 198 9.45 -14.97 -1.12
N VAL A 199 10.05 -14.75 -2.32
CA VAL A 199 9.35 -14.54 -3.59
C VAL A 199 8.29 -15.61 -3.90
N ILE A 200 8.62 -16.89 -3.77
CA ILE A 200 7.72 -18.00 -4.10
C ILE A 200 6.54 -18.06 -3.14
N LYS A 201 6.81 -18.06 -1.82
CA LYS A 201 5.75 -18.11 -0.79
C LYS A 201 4.79 -16.93 -0.92
N HIS A 202 5.33 -15.71 -1.10
CA HIS A 202 4.51 -14.51 -1.26
C HIS A 202 3.75 -14.50 -2.59
N GLY A 203 4.29 -15.10 -3.65
CA GLY A 203 3.60 -15.27 -4.93
C GLY A 203 2.30 -16.07 -4.78
N PHE A 204 2.33 -17.21 -4.09
CA PHE A 204 1.14 -18.03 -3.83
C PHE A 204 0.12 -17.31 -2.93
N ILE A 205 0.57 -16.61 -1.89
CA ILE A 205 -0.31 -15.82 -1.02
C ILE A 205 -0.98 -14.71 -1.83
N THR A 206 -0.23 -14.02 -2.68
CA THR A 206 -0.74 -12.96 -3.56
C THR A 206 -1.80 -13.52 -4.52
N LEU A 207 -1.53 -14.66 -5.17
CA LEU A 207 -2.49 -15.33 -6.05
C LEU A 207 -3.78 -15.71 -5.30
N TYR A 208 -3.65 -16.28 -4.11
CA TYR A 208 -4.80 -16.60 -3.26
C TYR A 208 -5.68 -15.38 -3.00
N TYR A 209 -5.09 -14.23 -2.62
CA TYR A 209 -5.86 -13.01 -2.36
C TYR A 209 -6.46 -12.39 -3.63
N ILE A 210 -5.78 -12.47 -4.77
CA ILE A 210 -6.36 -12.03 -6.06
C ILE A 210 -7.63 -12.84 -6.36
N LEU A 211 -7.55 -14.17 -6.26
CA LEU A 211 -8.69 -15.05 -6.53
C LEU A 211 -9.82 -14.85 -5.50
N ARG A 212 -9.49 -14.85 -4.20
CA ARG A 212 -10.46 -14.69 -3.11
C ARG A 212 -11.23 -13.38 -3.22
N ILE A 213 -10.55 -12.26 -3.40
CA ILE A 213 -11.17 -10.92 -3.46
C ILE A 213 -11.91 -10.76 -4.79
N GLY A 214 -11.27 -11.13 -5.90
CA GLY A 214 -11.88 -11.04 -7.21
C GLY A 214 -13.20 -11.82 -7.29
N LEU A 215 -13.23 -13.06 -6.81
CA LEU A 215 -14.44 -13.87 -6.75
C LEU A 215 -15.49 -13.30 -5.78
N ALA A 216 -15.08 -12.92 -4.56
CA ALA A 216 -16.00 -12.43 -3.53
C ALA A 216 -16.71 -11.15 -3.95
N LEU A 217 -15.98 -10.16 -4.47
CA LEU A 217 -16.58 -8.88 -4.85
C LEU A 217 -17.35 -8.99 -6.16
N ARG A 218 -16.86 -9.75 -7.14
CA ARG A 218 -17.59 -9.96 -8.41
C ARG A 218 -18.92 -10.69 -8.20
N THR A 219 -18.95 -11.73 -7.35
CA THR A 219 -20.19 -12.42 -7.00
C THR A 219 -21.16 -11.53 -6.21
N ARG A 220 -20.66 -10.64 -5.34
CA ARG A 220 -21.48 -9.64 -4.65
C ARG A 220 -22.16 -8.70 -5.65
N ARG A 221 -21.45 -8.21 -6.65
CA ARG A 221 -21.98 -7.34 -7.70
C ARG A 221 -23.06 -8.04 -8.54
N ILE A 222 -22.79 -9.27 -8.97
CA ILE A 222 -23.77 -10.09 -9.73
C ILE A 222 -25.04 -10.29 -8.89
N ARG A 223 -24.92 -10.63 -7.60
CA ARG A 223 -26.07 -10.79 -6.70
C ARG A 223 -26.84 -9.48 -6.51
N ALA A 224 -26.15 -8.34 -6.38
CA ALA A 224 -26.76 -7.03 -6.26
C ALA A 224 -27.50 -6.65 -7.55
N TRP A 225 -26.92 -6.90 -8.72
CA TRP A 225 -27.53 -6.69 -10.02
C TRP A 225 -28.81 -7.55 -10.19
N LEU A 226 -28.72 -8.86 -9.89
CA LEU A 226 -29.88 -9.78 -9.94
C LEU A 226 -31.03 -9.36 -9.00
N ARG A 227 -30.71 -8.81 -7.81
CA ARG A 227 -31.74 -8.29 -6.89
C ARG A 227 -32.45 -7.06 -7.44
N ARG A 228 -31.74 -6.17 -8.15
CA ARG A 228 -32.32 -4.95 -8.75
C ARG A 228 -33.20 -5.25 -9.98
N HIS A 229 -32.96 -6.37 -10.67
CA HIS A 229 -33.66 -6.75 -11.91
C HIS A 229 -34.58 -7.96 -11.73
N ARG A 230 -34.84 -8.39 -10.49
CA ARG A 230 -35.98 -9.28 -10.20
C ARG A 230 -37.25 -8.47 -10.25
N VAL A 231 -37.94 -8.59 -11.37
CA VAL A 231 -39.35 -8.19 -11.55
C VAL A 231 -40.22 -9.16 -10.76
#